data_ee4334e546c2535e98a3c65746e018e1
#
_entry.id   ee4334e546c2535e98a3c65746e018e1
#
_cell.length_a   1.000
_cell.length_b   1.000
_cell.length_c   1.000
_cell.angle_alpha   90.00
_cell.angle_beta   90.00
_cell.angle_gamma   90.00
#
_symmetry.space_group_name_H-M   'P 1'
#
loop_
_entity.id
_entity.type
_entity.pdbx_description
1 polymer ?
#
loop_
_entity_poly.entity_id
_entity_poly.type
_entity_poly.pdbx_seq_one_letter_code
_entity_poly.pdbx_strand_id
1 'polypeptide(L)'
;MDLNDDLNLTEKLFTRVKKVLETSEVSNSSPVAEQDDNVDETFIDGSMSSRWYRLLRRPTWAWQGADPVEVEQTLACIAMGEGERTHERFLDTIKGYVPGNWVYEWSQLAGRYFNRGRELVAQGERAAALKSLLKAVRYYSIASYPHLKNDELADQAQLLGNMAYREAGRLFKVPLKELQVPFRGKHIQGYLHLPTTDKPVPLVIVSGGIDSLQVDFLNFYLKCLEPNGISMLSLDMPGIGYAEHWPLVQDTSRLHQAVLNHLSEVAWVDHQRIAMVGFRLAGNVAARLAFIEPFKLRTVVCIGAGVNQVFTNQEMFARCPRMMRDGLANRLGADAAQWESLRTKCQVFSLKTQGLLGTRTSVPILSIGHKKDFICPEQDVRALASASRNGKAVVFDKQPLLEVYDEALKEMVDWLKKHLCT
;
A
#
# COMPACT_ATOMS: atom_id res chain seq x y z
N MET A 1 30.77 -36.25 -33.97
CA MET A 1 29.60 -36.62 -33.13
C MET A 1 30.11 -36.54 -31.69
N ASP A 2 30.17 -35.31 -31.17
CA ASP A 2 30.66 -35.06 -29.82
C ASP A 2 29.48 -35.15 -28.85
N LEU A 3 29.55 -36.26 -28.09
CA LEU A 3 28.67 -36.55 -26.96
C LEU A 3 29.35 -36.05 -25.66
N ASN A 4 29.34 -34.73 -25.43
CA ASN A 4 29.76 -34.15 -24.15
C ASN A 4 29.01 -32.87 -23.88
N ASP A 5 27.67 -32.95 -23.88
CA ASP A 5 26.83 -31.98 -23.19
C ASP A 5 26.40 -32.63 -21.84
N ASP A 6 27.39 -32.82 -20.96
CA ASP A 6 27.15 -33.12 -19.56
C ASP A 6 26.43 -31.89 -18.96
N LEU A 7 25.12 -31.94 -19.07
CA LEU A 7 24.19 -31.10 -18.34
C LEU A 7 24.45 -31.32 -16.85
N ASN A 8 25.32 -30.47 -16.26
CA ASN A 8 25.51 -30.43 -14.82
C ASN A 8 24.20 -30.01 -14.16
N LEU A 9 23.33 -31.00 -13.95
CA LEU A 9 22.03 -30.87 -13.31
C LEU A 9 22.16 -30.21 -11.93
N THR A 10 23.29 -30.39 -11.26
CA THR A 10 23.58 -29.79 -9.95
C THR A 10 23.78 -28.27 -10.07
N GLU A 11 24.50 -27.78 -11.07
CA GLU A 11 24.62 -26.36 -11.32
C GLU A 11 23.27 -25.75 -11.72
N LYS A 12 22.48 -26.39 -12.57
CA LYS A 12 21.13 -25.87 -12.92
C LYS A 12 20.14 -25.90 -11.75
N LEU A 13 20.22 -26.86 -10.85
CA LEU A 13 19.34 -26.99 -9.70
C LEU A 13 19.76 -26.10 -8.53
N PHE A 14 21.04 -25.76 -8.41
CA PHE A 14 21.58 -24.96 -7.29
C PHE A 14 22.08 -23.57 -7.69
N THR A 15 22.14 -23.26 -8.98
CA THR A 15 22.34 -21.87 -9.38
C THR A 15 21.07 -21.11 -9.02
N ARG A 16 21.11 -20.41 -7.89
CA ARG A 16 20.12 -19.36 -7.61
C ARG A 16 20.22 -18.38 -8.78
N VAL A 17 19.27 -18.44 -9.69
CA VAL A 17 19.04 -17.34 -10.62
C VAL A 17 18.78 -16.13 -9.72
N LYS A 18 19.78 -15.25 -9.56
CA LYS A 18 19.59 -13.95 -8.96
C LYS A 18 18.59 -13.23 -9.88
N LYS A 19 17.31 -13.30 -9.55
CA LYS A 19 16.32 -12.37 -10.11
C LYS A 19 16.70 -11.02 -9.53
N VAL A 20 17.43 -10.23 -10.29
CA VAL A 20 17.63 -8.81 -9.98
C VAL A 20 16.30 -8.15 -10.26
N LEU A 21 15.50 -7.98 -9.21
CA LEU A 21 14.30 -7.16 -9.24
C LEU A 21 14.74 -5.75 -8.91
N GLU A 22 15.11 -5.00 -9.92
CA GLU A 22 15.28 -3.55 -9.78
C GLU A 22 13.93 -2.86 -10.04
N THR A 23 13.70 -1.69 -9.43
CA THR A 23 12.51 -0.88 -9.64
C THR A 23 12.34 -0.47 -11.10
N SER A 24 13.42 -0.44 -11.85
CA SER A 24 13.47 -0.22 -13.30
C SER A 24 13.53 -1.51 -14.10
N GLU A 25 13.84 -2.66 -13.48
CA GLU A 25 13.94 -3.95 -14.13
C GLU A 25 12.69 -4.77 -13.85
N VAL A 26 11.77 -4.71 -14.78
CA VAL A 26 10.65 -5.64 -14.79
C VAL A 26 11.19 -7.01 -15.15
N SER A 27 11.04 -7.98 -14.25
CA SER A 27 11.38 -9.36 -14.53
C SER A 27 10.64 -9.83 -15.79
N ASN A 28 11.37 -10.11 -16.86
CA ASN A 28 10.84 -10.64 -18.12
C ASN A 28 10.34 -12.09 -18.02
N SER A 29 10.25 -12.63 -16.82
CA SER A 29 9.87 -14.01 -16.60
C SER A 29 8.38 -14.31 -16.80
N SER A 30 7.57 -13.31 -17.15
CA SER A 30 6.17 -13.52 -17.45
C SER A 30 5.94 -13.57 -18.97
N PRO A 31 5.77 -14.76 -19.59
CA PRO A 31 5.24 -14.85 -20.93
C PRO A 31 3.73 -14.55 -20.89
N VAL A 32 3.38 -13.35 -20.50
CA VAL A 32 2.01 -12.89 -20.68
C VAL A 32 1.87 -12.68 -22.17
N ALA A 33 0.97 -13.45 -22.79
CA ALA A 33 0.49 -13.15 -24.13
C ALA A 33 0.24 -11.65 -24.19
N GLU A 34 0.69 -11.02 -25.27
CA GLU A 34 0.43 -9.63 -25.55
C GLU A 34 -1.08 -9.42 -25.41
N GLN A 35 -1.52 -9.02 -24.23
CA GLN A 35 -2.88 -8.54 -24.06
C GLN A 35 -2.94 -7.26 -24.88
N ASP A 36 -3.98 -7.15 -25.66
CA ASP A 36 -4.33 -5.95 -26.40
C ASP A 36 -4.54 -4.82 -25.38
N ASP A 37 -3.45 -4.14 -25.05
CA ASP A 37 -3.37 -3.15 -23.96
C ASP A 37 -3.90 -1.78 -24.39
N ASN A 38 -4.87 -1.75 -25.29
CA ASN A 38 -5.56 -0.53 -25.68
C ASN A 38 -6.60 -0.03 -24.68
N VAL A 39 -6.67 -0.62 -23.51
CA VAL A 39 -7.64 -0.21 -22.49
C VAL A 39 -6.92 0.62 -21.44
N ASP A 40 -7.05 1.93 -21.51
CA ASP A 40 -6.78 2.84 -20.40
C ASP A 40 -7.81 2.55 -19.31
N GLU A 41 -7.46 1.67 -18.35
CA GLU A 41 -8.30 1.40 -17.20
C GLU A 41 -8.02 2.38 -16.07
N THR A 42 -9.08 2.97 -15.54
CA THR A 42 -9.02 3.88 -14.41
C THR A 42 -9.48 3.17 -13.15
N PHE A 43 -8.68 3.24 -12.11
CA PHE A 43 -8.98 2.70 -10.77
C PHE A 43 -9.35 3.84 -9.82
N ILE A 44 -9.86 3.48 -8.65
CA ILE A 44 -10.15 4.47 -7.61
C ILE A 44 -8.90 5.25 -7.16
N ASP A 45 -7.70 4.67 -7.31
CA ASP A 45 -6.42 5.21 -6.83
C ASP A 45 -5.38 5.46 -7.92
N GLY A 46 -5.73 5.31 -9.20
CA GLY A 46 -4.79 5.55 -10.29
C GLY A 46 -5.30 5.16 -11.67
N SER A 47 -4.45 5.26 -12.66
CA SER A 47 -4.74 4.85 -14.03
C SER A 47 -3.64 3.98 -14.61
N MET A 48 -4.03 2.97 -15.38
CA MET A 48 -3.14 2.19 -16.21
C MET A 48 -2.95 2.87 -17.55
N SER A 49 -1.73 2.88 -18.05
CA SER A 49 -1.42 3.31 -19.41
C SER A 49 -0.57 2.24 -20.08
N SER A 50 -0.83 1.99 -21.36
CA SER A 50 -0.14 0.96 -22.15
C SER A 50 1.38 1.16 -22.29
N ARG A 51 1.87 2.39 -22.02
CA ARG A 51 3.29 2.75 -22.12
C ARG A 51 4.02 2.81 -20.78
N TRP A 52 3.35 2.55 -19.64
CA TRP A 52 3.94 2.58 -18.33
C TRP A 52 3.78 1.24 -17.65
N TYR A 53 4.86 0.74 -17.07
CA TYR A 53 4.79 -0.46 -16.22
C TYR A 53 4.06 -0.18 -14.92
N ARG A 54 4.35 1.00 -14.33
CA ARG A 54 3.77 1.42 -13.06
C ARG A 54 2.40 2.06 -13.28
N LEU A 55 1.48 1.73 -12.38
CA LEU A 55 0.22 2.46 -12.28
C LEU A 55 0.50 3.89 -11.84
N LEU A 56 0.08 4.87 -12.62
CA LEU A 56 0.31 6.27 -12.32
C LEU A 56 -0.81 6.79 -11.41
N ARG A 57 -0.49 6.92 -10.13
CA ARG A 57 -1.44 7.32 -9.07
C ARG A 57 -1.47 8.83 -8.86
N ARG A 58 -1.48 9.62 -9.93
CA ARG A 58 -1.43 11.09 -9.90
C ARG A 58 -2.38 11.71 -8.88
N PRO A 59 -3.70 11.38 -8.86
CA PRO A 59 -4.63 11.96 -7.88
C PRO A 59 -4.28 11.56 -6.45
N THR A 60 -3.91 10.31 -6.23
CA THR A 60 -3.51 9.80 -4.91
C THR A 60 -2.24 10.49 -4.42
N TRP A 61 -1.21 10.59 -5.27
CA TRP A 61 0.04 11.27 -4.91
C TRP A 61 -0.17 12.75 -4.59
N ALA A 62 -1.00 13.46 -5.38
CA ALA A 62 -1.38 14.84 -5.10
C ALA A 62 -2.14 14.96 -3.76
N TRP A 63 -3.12 14.10 -3.53
CA TRP A 63 -3.84 14.06 -2.25
C TRP A 63 -2.91 13.77 -1.07
N GLN A 64 -1.93 12.90 -1.25
CA GLN A 64 -0.90 12.59 -0.26
C GLN A 64 0.12 13.72 -0.07
N GLY A 65 0.13 14.77 -0.88
CA GLY A 65 0.97 15.96 -0.75
C GLY A 65 2.12 16.11 -1.75
N ALA A 66 2.18 15.27 -2.79
CA ALA A 66 3.05 15.54 -3.93
C ALA A 66 2.53 16.75 -4.72
N ASP A 67 3.44 17.55 -5.25
CA ASP A 67 3.11 18.67 -6.12
C ASP A 67 2.79 18.16 -7.54
N PRO A 68 1.60 18.42 -8.08
CA PRO A 68 1.21 17.91 -9.41
C PRO A 68 2.18 18.34 -10.52
N VAL A 69 2.73 19.55 -10.46
CA VAL A 69 3.69 20.04 -11.48
C VAL A 69 5.00 19.26 -11.39
N GLU A 70 5.53 19.07 -10.18
CA GLU A 70 6.74 18.28 -9.95
C GLU A 70 6.55 16.81 -10.37
N VAL A 71 5.34 16.26 -10.15
CA VAL A 71 4.99 14.90 -10.59
C VAL A 71 5.08 14.81 -12.12
N GLU A 72 4.44 15.70 -12.86
CA GLU A 72 4.46 15.66 -14.33
C GLU A 72 5.86 15.95 -14.91
N GLN A 73 6.62 16.87 -14.29
CA GLN A 73 8.00 17.13 -14.70
C GLN A 73 8.89 15.89 -14.54
N THR A 74 8.76 15.19 -13.40
CA THR A 74 9.54 13.98 -13.13
C THR A 74 9.15 12.84 -14.09
N LEU A 75 7.84 12.65 -14.33
CA LEU A 75 7.36 11.67 -15.29
C LEU A 75 7.84 11.99 -16.72
N ALA A 76 7.92 13.28 -17.10
CA ALA A 76 8.45 13.69 -18.39
C ALA A 76 9.95 13.36 -18.52
N CYS A 77 10.76 13.61 -17.48
CA CYS A 77 12.19 13.21 -17.46
C CYS A 77 12.35 11.69 -17.63
N ILE A 78 11.54 10.89 -16.95
CA ILE A 78 11.55 9.43 -17.09
C ILE A 78 11.18 9.02 -18.52
N ALA A 79 10.13 9.62 -19.09
CA ALA A 79 9.66 9.29 -20.44
C ALA A 79 10.68 9.64 -21.53
N MET A 80 11.45 10.72 -21.34
CA MET A 80 12.49 11.19 -22.25
C MET A 80 13.81 10.47 -22.10
N GLY A 81 13.98 9.61 -21.08
CA GLY A 81 15.23 8.90 -20.85
C GLY A 81 15.62 8.00 -22.02
N GLU A 82 16.90 8.06 -22.40
CA GLU A 82 17.49 7.33 -23.54
C GLU A 82 18.25 6.06 -23.12
N GLY A 83 18.27 5.73 -21.83
CA GLY A 83 18.93 4.54 -21.30
C GLY A 83 18.34 3.24 -21.81
N GLU A 84 19.12 2.15 -21.74
CA GLU A 84 18.65 0.79 -22.04
C GLU A 84 17.46 0.43 -21.16
N ARG A 85 16.38 -0.09 -21.76
CA ARG A 85 15.18 -0.53 -21.04
C ARG A 85 15.16 -2.05 -20.89
N THR A 86 14.68 -2.53 -19.76
CA THR A 86 14.40 -3.96 -19.59
C THR A 86 13.23 -4.41 -20.46
N HIS A 87 12.35 -3.46 -20.80
CA HIS A 87 11.21 -3.67 -21.66
C HIS A 87 10.98 -2.44 -22.51
N GLU A 88 11.28 -2.51 -23.80
CA GLU A 88 11.26 -1.36 -24.74
C GLU A 88 9.90 -0.64 -24.79
N ARG A 89 8.82 -1.38 -24.56
CA ARG A 89 7.47 -0.82 -24.56
C ARG A 89 7.22 0.14 -23.40
N PHE A 90 7.83 -0.10 -22.23
CA PHE A 90 7.57 0.67 -21.02
C PHE A 90 8.60 1.77 -20.79
N LEU A 91 8.12 3.01 -20.68
CA LEU A 91 8.96 4.20 -20.54
C LEU A 91 9.77 4.21 -19.24
N ASP A 92 9.23 3.64 -18.18
CA ASP A 92 9.76 3.67 -16.81
C ASP A 92 10.60 2.44 -16.44
N THR A 93 11.23 1.77 -17.42
CA THR A 93 12.01 0.55 -17.21
C THR A 93 13.48 0.71 -17.63
N ILE A 94 14.04 1.92 -17.53
CA ILE A 94 15.47 2.17 -17.77
C ILE A 94 16.28 1.50 -16.66
N LYS A 95 17.31 0.73 -17.08
CA LYS A 95 18.20 -0.01 -16.18
C LYS A 95 19.21 0.91 -15.47
N GLY A 96 19.52 0.53 -14.24
CA GLY A 96 20.59 1.17 -13.44
C GLY A 96 20.22 2.55 -12.90
N TYR A 97 21.04 3.06 -12.01
CA TYR A 97 20.83 4.37 -11.37
C TYR A 97 21.40 5.50 -12.24
N VAL A 98 20.70 5.79 -13.33
CA VAL A 98 21.10 6.78 -14.36
C VAL A 98 19.91 7.71 -14.70
N PRO A 99 20.15 8.88 -15.35
CA PRO A 99 19.07 9.75 -15.80
C PRO A 99 18.02 9.00 -16.62
N GLY A 100 16.73 9.29 -16.35
CA GLY A 100 15.59 8.61 -16.94
C GLY A 100 15.13 7.36 -16.19
N ASN A 101 15.94 6.81 -15.26
CA ASN A 101 15.51 5.73 -14.41
C ASN A 101 14.49 6.22 -13.37
N TRP A 102 13.47 5.43 -13.07
CA TRP A 102 12.41 5.79 -12.13
C TRP A 102 12.93 6.18 -10.76
N VAL A 103 13.74 5.30 -10.13
CA VAL A 103 14.29 5.58 -8.78
C VAL A 103 15.22 6.78 -8.81
N TYR A 104 16.03 6.92 -9.85
CA TYR A 104 16.95 8.05 -10.01
C TYR A 104 16.21 9.38 -10.01
N GLU A 105 15.24 9.57 -10.91
CA GLU A 105 14.54 10.84 -11.07
C GLU A 105 13.77 11.26 -9.80
N TRP A 106 13.03 10.33 -9.24
CA TRP A 106 12.29 10.59 -8.00
C TRP A 106 13.21 10.82 -6.80
N SER A 107 14.34 10.09 -6.70
CA SER A 107 15.28 10.25 -5.60
C SER A 107 16.07 11.55 -5.71
N GLN A 108 16.39 12.04 -6.92
CA GLN A 108 16.98 13.36 -7.11
C GLN A 108 16.06 14.48 -6.60
N LEU A 109 14.77 14.39 -6.93
CA LEU A 109 13.76 15.33 -6.43
C LEU A 109 13.64 15.24 -4.89
N ALA A 110 13.49 14.03 -4.36
CA ALA A 110 13.38 13.78 -2.92
C ALA A 110 14.60 14.28 -2.14
N GLY A 111 15.82 14.01 -2.64
CA GLY A 111 17.07 14.42 -2.03
C GLY A 111 17.22 15.94 -1.90
N ARG A 112 16.77 16.70 -2.91
CA ARG A 112 16.76 18.17 -2.82
C ARG A 112 15.89 18.65 -1.65
N TYR A 113 14.70 18.07 -1.48
CA TYR A 113 13.80 18.40 -0.36
C TYR A 113 14.35 17.92 0.98
N PHE A 114 14.98 16.75 1.03
CA PHE A 114 15.58 16.24 2.26
C PHE A 114 16.71 17.16 2.77
N ASN A 115 17.64 17.50 1.90
CA ASN A 115 18.74 18.40 2.24
C ASN A 115 18.21 19.77 2.66
N ARG A 116 17.28 20.35 1.89
CA ARG A 116 16.65 21.62 2.23
C ARG A 116 15.93 21.58 3.59
N GLY A 117 15.25 20.47 3.89
CA GLY A 117 14.59 20.26 5.18
C GLY A 117 15.59 20.29 6.34
N ARG A 118 16.76 19.63 6.20
CA ARG A 118 17.82 19.61 7.22
C ARG A 118 18.48 20.98 7.41
N GLU A 119 18.72 21.72 6.33
CA GLU A 119 19.20 23.09 6.40
C GLU A 119 18.23 23.99 7.18
N LEU A 120 16.92 23.87 6.91
CA LEU A 120 15.88 24.64 7.60
C LEU A 120 15.75 24.26 9.08
N VAL A 121 15.98 22.96 9.44
CA VAL A 121 16.08 22.54 10.85
C VAL A 121 17.24 23.26 11.54
N ALA A 122 18.41 23.31 10.89
CA ALA A 122 19.59 24.00 11.44
C ALA A 122 19.38 25.51 11.60
N GLN A 123 18.53 26.12 10.76
CA GLN A 123 18.14 27.53 10.82
C GLN A 123 17.03 27.82 11.83
N GLY A 124 16.44 26.79 12.46
CA GLY A 124 15.31 26.95 13.38
C GLY A 124 13.94 27.14 12.70
N GLU A 125 13.88 27.05 11.38
CA GLU A 125 12.67 27.26 10.55
C GLU A 125 11.76 26.01 10.56
N ARG A 126 11.20 25.70 11.75
CA ARG A 126 10.48 24.43 12.03
C ARG A 126 9.37 24.11 11.02
N ALA A 127 8.51 25.09 10.69
CA ALA A 127 7.36 24.85 9.79
C ALA A 127 7.80 24.59 8.34
N ALA A 128 8.77 25.36 7.84
CA ALA A 128 9.35 25.18 6.51
C ALA A 128 10.14 23.88 6.41
N ALA A 129 10.90 23.52 7.46
CA ALA A 129 11.61 22.25 7.57
C ALA A 129 10.66 21.08 7.49
N LEU A 130 9.58 21.07 8.28
CA LEU A 130 8.57 20.02 8.27
C LEU A 130 7.97 19.84 6.87
N LYS A 131 7.56 20.94 6.22
CA LYS A 131 7.01 20.88 4.85
C LYS A 131 7.99 20.26 3.86
N SER A 132 9.28 20.64 3.94
CA SER A 132 10.32 20.13 3.06
C SER A 132 10.57 18.63 3.29
N LEU A 133 10.72 18.22 4.56
CA LEU A 133 10.93 16.81 4.91
C LEU A 133 9.76 15.92 4.47
N LEU A 134 8.51 16.38 4.62
CA LEU A 134 7.34 15.63 4.18
C LEU A 134 7.26 15.50 2.64
N LYS A 135 7.71 16.52 1.88
CA LYS A 135 7.88 16.37 0.42
C LYS A 135 8.94 15.30 0.09
N ALA A 136 10.07 15.31 0.80
CA ALA A 136 11.09 14.27 0.63
C ALA A 136 10.54 12.87 0.88
N VAL A 137 9.81 12.66 1.98
CA VAL A 137 9.14 11.39 2.29
C VAL A 137 8.27 10.93 1.13
N ARG A 138 7.44 11.85 0.61
CA ARG A 138 6.52 11.54 -0.48
C ARG A 138 7.26 11.10 -1.73
N TYR A 139 8.27 11.82 -2.17
CA TYR A 139 9.01 11.50 -3.38
C TYR A 139 9.89 10.26 -3.23
N TYR A 140 10.45 9.99 -2.05
CA TYR A 140 11.13 8.71 -1.78
C TYR A 140 10.14 7.52 -1.76
N SER A 141 8.91 7.70 -1.27
CA SER A 141 7.87 6.66 -1.37
C SER A 141 7.53 6.38 -2.82
N ILE A 142 7.37 7.41 -3.67
CA ILE A 142 7.14 7.23 -5.10
C ILE A 142 8.38 6.60 -5.78
N ALA A 143 9.60 6.98 -5.38
CA ALA A 143 10.83 6.38 -5.93
C ALA A 143 10.86 4.86 -5.71
N SER A 144 10.48 4.38 -4.53
CA SER A 144 10.49 2.95 -4.21
C SER A 144 9.25 2.19 -4.72
N TYR A 145 8.23 2.89 -5.25
CA TYR A 145 7.00 2.27 -5.76
C TYR A 145 7.27 1.34 -6.96
N PRO A 146 6.73 0.13 -7.04
CA PRO A 146 5.71 -0.49 -6.17
C PRO A 146 6.27 -1.24 -4.95
N HIS A 147 7.43 -0.90 -4.45
CA HIS A 147 8.06 -1.44 -3.23
C HIS A 147 8.35 -2.94 -3.31
N LEU A 148 8.94 -3.40 -4.41
CA LEU A 148 9.28 -4.81 -4.59
C LEU A 148 10.42 -5.20 -3.65
N LYS A 149 10.26 -6.30 -2.95
CA LYS A 149 11.29 -6.87 -2.10
C LYS A 149 12.49 -7.34 -2.92
N ASN A 150 13.70 -7.15 -2.40
CA ASN A 150 14.99 -7.43 -3.03
C ASN A 150 15.29 -6.55 -4.27
N ASP A 151 14.74 -5.34 -4.30
CA ASP A 151 15.08 -4.29 -5.23
C ASP A 151 15.99 -3.28 -4.52
N GLU A 152 17.29 -3.36 -4.78
CA GLU A 152 18.29 -2.58 -4.05
C GLU A 152 18.06 -1.06 -4.17
N LEU A 153 17.63 -0.58 -5.33
CA LEU A 153 17.36 0.84 -5.54
C LEU A 153 16.10 1.29 -4.80
N ALA A 154 15.04 0.46 -4.83
CA ALA A 154 13.83 0.73 -4.09
C ALA A 154 14.09 0.71 -2.58
N ASP A 155 14.87 -0.26 -2.09
CA ASP A 155 15.22 -0.40 -0.68
C ASP A 155 16.01 0.83 -0.18
N GLN A 156 16.97 1.35 -0.99
CA GLN A 156 17.69 2.58 -0.68
C GLN A 156 16.76 3.80 -0.61
N ALA A 157 15.87 3.96 -1.59
CA ALA A 157 14.91 5.06 -1.59
C ALA A 157 13.97 4.97 -0.37
N GLN A 158 13.49 3.77 -0.03
CA GLN A 158 12.64 3.54 1.13
C GLN A 158 13.37 3.86 2.45
N LEU A 159 14.65 3.47 2.58
CA LEU A 159 15.48 3.80 3.75
C LEU A 159 15.58 5.31 3.94
N LEU A 160 15.88 6.06 2.87
CA LEU A 160 15.97 7.53 2.90
C LEU A 160 14.60 8.16 3.22
N GLY A 161 13.52 7.63 2.68
CA GLY A 161 12.15 8.04 3.01
C GLY A 161 11.82 7.86 4.48
N ASN A 162 12.19 6.72 5.06
CA ASN A 162 12.02 6.44 6.49
C ASN A 162 12.87 7.37 7.37
N MET A 163 14.10 7.69 6.95
CA MET A 163 14.95 8.68 7.65
C MET A 163 14.29 10.05 7.65
N ALA A 164 13.84 10.52 6.48
CA ALA A 164 13.13 11.79 6.35
C ALA A 164 11.85 11.83 7.21
N TYR A 165 11.11 10.71 7.28
CA TYR A 165 9.90 10.63 8.08
C TYR A 165 10.17 10.72 9.59
N ARG A 166 11.21 10.06 10.08
CA ARG A 166 11.65 10.17 11.47
C ARG A 166 12.11 11.60 11.83
N GLU A 167 12.85 12.26 10.94
CA GLU A 167 13.25 13.65 11.13
C GLU A 167 12.00 14.58 11.15
N ALA A 168 11.08 14.41 10.22
CA ALA A 168 9.80 15.13 10.22
C ALA A 168 8.97 14.85 11.48
N GLY A 169 8.96 13.60 11.94
CA GLY A 169 8.21 13.16 13.13
C GLY A 169 8.62 13.85 14.43
N ARG A 170 9.89 14.28 14.53
CA ARG A 170 10.37 15.10 15.66
C ARG A 170 9.82 16.53 15.64
N LEU A 171 9.39 16.98 14.47
CA LEU A 171 8.85 18.31 14.26
C LEU A 171 7.31 18.37 14.37
N PHE A 172 6.61 17.26 14.54
CA PHE A 172 5.17 17.25 14.77
C PHE A 172 4.81 17.94 16.10
N LYS A 173 3.57 18.42 16.22
CA LYS A 173 3.05 19.01 17.47
C LYS A 173 3.19 18.04 18.64
N VAL A 174 2.74 16.81 18.45
CA VAL A 174 3.07 15.66 19.30
C VAL A 174 4.08 14.82 18.55
N PRO A 175 5.29 14.61 19.07
CA PRO A 175 6.31 13.84 18.36
C PRO A 175 5.85 12.42 18.05
N LEU A 176 6.21 11.96 16.85
CA LEU A 176 5.92 10.62 16.35
C LEU A 176 6.41 9.56 17.35
N LYS A 177 5.57 8.55 17.59
CA LYS A 177 5.93 7.37 18.37
C LYS A 177 6.14 6.18 17.43
N GLU A 178 7.23 5.46 17.59
CA GLU A 178 7.47 4.19 16.90
C GLU A 178 7.01 3.06 17.82
N LEU A 179 6.00 2.30 17.39
CA LEU A 179 5.52 1.13 18.10
C LEU A 179 6.24 -0.12 17.57
N GLN A 180 6.79 -0.92 18.47
CA GLN A 180 7.42 -2.20 18.13
C GLN A 180 6.70 -3.33 18.89
N VAL A 181 6.01 -4.19 18.16
CA VAL A 181 5.23 -5.30 18.73
C VAL A 181 5.97 -6.61 18.45
N PRO A 182 6.35 -7.37 19.50
CA PRO A 182 7.01 -8.66 19.33
C PRO A 182 6.13 -9.65 18.54
N PHE A 183 6.70 -10.26 17.53
CA PHE A 183 6.01 -11.28 16.72
C PHE A 183 6.99 -12.27 16.09
N ARG A 184 6.90 -13.56 16.49
CA ARG A 184 7.70 -14.67 15.91
C ARG A 184 9.21 -14.36 15.85
N GLY A 185 9.78 -13.90 16.94
CA GLY A 185 11.22 -13.61 17.05
C GLY A 185 11.70 -12.31 16.41
N LYS A 186 10.79 -11.50 15.87
CA LYS A 186 11.05 -10.17 15.31
C LYS A 186 10.04 -9.17 15.86
N HIS A 187 10.07 -7.91 15.40
CA HIS A 187 9.14 -6.87 15.81
C HIS A 187 8.36 -6.35 14.60
N ILE A 188 7.03 -6.30 14.73
CA ILE A 188 6.18 -5.53 13.82
C ILE A 188 6.36 -4.07 14.19
N GLN A 189 6.73 -3.23 13.22
CA GLN A 189 6.93 -1.81 13.42
C GLN A 189 5.77 -1.02 12.84
N GLY A 190 5.25 -0.06 13.63
CA GLY A 190 4.22 0.88 13.21
C GLY A 190 4.53 2.31 13.64
N TYR A 191 3.97 3.28 12.94
CA TYR A 191 4.03 4.69 13.31
C TYR A 191 2.73 5.11 14.00
N LEU A 192 2.84 5.49 15.27
CA LEU A 192 1.71 5.96 16.08
C LEU A 192 1.71 7.48 16.12
N HIS A 193 0.67 8.08 15.54
CA HIS A 193 0.37 9.50 15.55
C HIS A 193 -0.68 9.79 16.59
N LEU A 194 -0.41 10.75 17.46
CA LEU A 194 -1.27 11.13 18.57
C LEU A 194 -1.67 12.61 18.47
N PRO A 195 -2.95 12.95 18.63
CA PRO A 195 -3.40 14.34 18.71
C PRO A 195 -2.99 14.97 20.05
N THR A 196 -2.87 14.17 21.12
CA THR A 196 -2.43 14.54 22.45
C THR A 196 -1.84 13.33 23.18
N THR A 197 -1.05 13.59 24.23
CA THR A 197 -0.55 12.58 25.18
C THR A 197 -1.12 12.75 26.58
N ASP A 198 -2.05 13.69 26.79
CA ASP A 198 -2.59 14.03 28.11
C ASP A 198 -3.59 12.98 28.63
N LYS A 199 -4.21 12.25 27.73
CA LYS A 199 -5.17 11.18 28.01
C LYS A 199 -5.18 10.13 26.90
N PRO A 200 -5.63 8.91 27.18
CA PRO A 200 -5.90 7.91 26.14
C PRO A 200 -6.94 8.41 25.14
N VAL A 201 -6.69 8.20 23.85
CA VAL A 201 -7.55 8.63 22.76
C VAL A 201 -7.97 7.45 21.88
N PRO A 202 -9.11 7.54 21.16
CA PRO A 202 -9.51 6.54 20.19
C PRO A 202 -8.42 6.30 19.14
N LEU A 203 -8.33 5.08 18.63
CA LEU A 203 -7.32 4.69 17.64
C LEU A 203 -7.95 4.17 16.36
N VAL A 204 -7.37 4.60 15.23
CA VAL A 204 -7.58 3.96 13.94
C VAL A 204 -6.28 3.28 13.48
N ILE A 205 -6.32 1.96 13.31
CA ILE A 205 -5.24 1.22 12.61
C ILE A 205 -5.46 1.41 11.11
N VAL A 206 -4.40 1.81 10.38
CA VAL A 206 -4.48 2.08 8.94
C VAL A 206 -3.44 1.28 8.18
N SER A 207 -3.87 0.63 7.11
CA SER A 207 -2.97 -0.05 6.17
C SER A 207 -3.45 0.07 4.73
N GLY A 208 -2.53 -0.08 3.79
CA GLY A 208 -2.77 0.06 2.36
C GLY A 208 -2.86 -1.25 1.59
N GLY A 209 -2.67 -1.14 0.29
CA GLY A 209 -2.55 -2.28 -0.61
C GLY A 209 -1.21 -2.99 -0.54
N ILE A 210 -0.96 -3.82 -1.54
CA ILE A 210 0.32 -4.52 -1.70
C ILE A 210 1.47 -3.61 -2.16
N ASP A 211 1.18 -2.35 -2.40
CA ASP A 211 2.03 -1.35 -3.04
C ASP A 211 1.90 0.05 -2.40
N SER A 212 1.65 0.07 -1.09
CA SER A 212 1.56 1.30 -0.28
C SER A 212 2.31 1.10 1.03
N LEU A 213 3.10 2.10 1.42
CA LEU A 213 3.84 2.10 2.69
C LEU A 213 3.04 2.80 3.80
N GLN A 214 3.34 2.44 5.05
CA GLN A 214 2.70 3.06 6.22
C GLN A 214 2.91 4.59 6.29
N VAL A 215 3.98 5.14 5.72
CA VAL A 215 4.26 6.58 5.66
C VAL A 215 3.29 7.34 4.72
N ASP A 216 2.57 6.64 3.85
CA ASP A 216 1.68 7.22 2.86
C ASP A 216 0.39 7.78 3.46
N PHE A 217 0.07 7.43 4.72
CA PHE A 217 -1.20 7.76 5.36
C PHE A 217 -1.16 9.02 6.23
N LEU A 218 -0.03 9.76 6.26
CA LEU A 218 0.10 10.95 7.10
C LEU A 218 -0.97 12.01 6.78
N ASN A 219 -1.23 12.28 5.50
CA ASN A 219 -2.26 13.26 5.12
C ASN A 219 -3.67 12.82 5.55
N PHE A 220 -3.94 11.52 5.57
CA PHE A 220 -5.18 10.99 6.14
C PHE A 220 -5.27 11.31 7.64
N TYR A 221 -4.19 11.12 8.39
CA TYR A 221 -4.15 11.51 9.80
C TYR A 221 -4.42 13.00 9.99
N LEU A 222 -3.62 13.86 9.34
CA LEU A 222 -3.66 15.30 9.53
C LEU A 222 -5.00 15.94 9.12
N LYS A 223 -5.62 15.42 8.04
CA LYS A 223 -6.87 15.99 7.51
C LYS A 223 -8.13 15.35 8.10
N CYS A 224 -8.07 14.08 8.47
CA CYS A 224 -9.27 13.31 8.79
C CYS A 224 -9.35 12.87 10.26
N LEU A 225 -8.24 12.54 10.90
CA LEU A 225 -8.23 11.94 12.23
C LEU A 225 -7.84 12.94 13.34
N GLU A 226 -6.72 13.64 13.18
CA GLU A 226 -6.22 14.60 14.17
C GLU A 226 -7.25 15.68 14.53
N PRO A 227 -7.96 16.31 13.55
CA PRO A 227 -8.98 17.33 13.86
C PRO A 227 -10.16 16.80 14.68
N ASN A 228 -10.36 15.47 14.68
CA ASN A 228 -11.42 14.80 15.42
C ASN A 228 -10.94 14.14 16.72
N GLY A 229 -9.68 14.40 17.14
CA GLY A 229 -9.11 13.84 18.35
C GLY A 229 -8.85 12.33 18.30
N ILE A 230 -8.69 11.77 17.10
CA ILE A 230 -8.47 10.34 16.86
C ILE A 230 -7.00 10.12 16.52
N SER A 231 -6.36 9.14 17.17
CA SER A 231 -5.00 8.71 16.86
C SER A 231 -4.96 7.77 15.66
N MET A 232 -3.79 7.67 15.03
CA MET A 232 -3.55 6.75 13.92
C MET A 232 -2.33 5.87 14.20
N LEU A 233 -2.49 4.57 14.03
CA LEU A 233 -1.38 3.63 13.92
C LEU A 233 -1.31 3.12 12.48
N SER A 234 -0.31 3.55 11.73
CA SER A 234 -0.08 3.03 10.40
C SER A 234 0.84 1.81 10.42
N LEU A 235 0.50 0.79 9.62
CA LEU A 235 1.21 -0.47 9.53
C LEU A 235 1.41 -0.87 8.08
N ASP A 236 2.58 -1.43 7.77
CA ASP A 236 2.83 -2.07 6.50
C ASP A 236 2.13 -3.44 6.42
N MET A 237 1.68 -3.79 5.22
CA MET A 237 1.14 -5.12 4.93
C MET A 237 2.25 -6.18 4.90
N PRO A 238 1.93 -7.47 5.15
CA PRO A 238 2.91 -8.54 4.99
C PRO A 238 3.61 -8.50 3.62
N GLY A 239 4.92 -8.60 3.61
CA GLY A 239 5.74 -8.63 2.41
C GLY A 239 6.17 -7.26 1.88
N ILE A 240 5.92 -6.17 2.62
CA ILE A 240 6.27 -4.80 2.19
C ILE A 240 6.83 -4.00 3.37
N GLY A 241 7.71 -3.06 3.09
CA GLY A 241 8.22 -2.12 4.07
C GLY A 241 8.87 -2.79 5.27
N TYR A 242 8.55 -2.34 6.47
CA TYR A 242 9.02 -2.97 7.71
C TYR A 242 8.49 -4.39 7.93
N ALA A 243 7.44 -4.79 7.22
CA ALA A 243 6.87 -6.13 7.27
C ALA A 243 7.32 -7.06 6.13
N GLU A 244 8.35 -6.69 5.35
CA GLU A 244 8.82 -7.39 4.16
C GLU A 244 9.23 -8.86 4.39
N HIS A 245 9.77 -9.16 5.59
CA HIS A 245 10.25 -10.49 5.93
C HIS A 245 9.13 -11.48 6.31
N TRP A 246 7.89 -11.02 6.48
CA TRP A 246 6.73 -11.90 6.64
C TRP A 246 5.96 -12.02 5.31
N PRO A 247 5.98 -13.16 4.65
CA PRO A 247 5.26 -13.31 3.38
C PRO A 247 3.76 -13.13 3.57
N LEU A 248 3.07 -12.71 2.53
CA LEU A 248 1.62 -12.74 2.49
C LEU A 248 1.14 -14.19 2.47
N VAL A 249 0.20 -14.55 3.33
CA VAL A 249 -0.37 -15.90 3.45
C VAL A 249 -1.88 -15.82 3.60
N GLN A 250 -2.59 -16.95 3.58
CA GLN A 250 -4.05 -17.02 3.76
C GLN A 250 -4.54 -16.22 4.97
N ASP A 251 -3.84 -16.31 6.10
CA ASP A 251 -4.07 -15.43 7.25
C ASP A 251 -3.45 -14.05 7.02
N THR A 252 -4.14 -13.26 6.17
CA THR A 252 -3.69 -11.91 5.79
C THR A 252 -3.62 -10.96 6.99
N SER A 253 -4.39 -11.21 8.04
CA SER A 253 -4.56 -10.31 9.20
C SER A 253 -3.61 -10.60 10.37
N ARG A 254 -2.77 -11.64 10.30
CA ARG A 254 -1.96 -12.12 11.45
C ARG A 254 -1.09 -11.05 12.12
N LEU A 255 -0.49 -10.14 11.33
CA LEU A 255 0.33 -9.05 11.88
C LEU A 255 -0.54 -8.02 12.59
N HIS A 256 -1.64 -7.63 11.96
CA HIS A 256 -2.60 -6.68 12.51
C HIS A 256 -3.29 -7.23 13.77
N GLN A 257 -3.57 -8.54 13.79
CA GLN A 257 -4.12 -9.21 14.98
C GLN A 257 -3.13 -9.19 16.15
N ALA A 258 -1.83 -9.45 15.88
CA ALA A 258 -0.80 -9.37 16.92
C ALA A 258 -0.67 -7.95 17.47
N VAL A 259 -0.70 -6.93 16.59
CA VAL A 259 -0.70 -5.53 17.02
C VAL A 259 -1.95 -5.20 17.83
N LEU A 260 -3.14 -5.57 17.34
CA LEU A 260 -4.41 -5.35 18.05
C LEU A 260 -4.41 -5.95 19.46
N ASN A 261 -3.79 -7.12 19.65
CA ASN A 261 -3.64 -7.77 20.94
C ASN A 261 -2.70 -7.02 21.88
N HIS A 262 -1.71 -6.32 21.34
CA HIS A 262 -0.71 -5.57 22.13
C HIS A 262 -1.21 -4.16 22.53
N LEU A 263 -2.24 -3.61 21.89
CA LEU A 263 -2.67 -2.23 22.12
C LEU A 263 -3.16 -1.95 23.55
N SER A 264 -3.57 -2.95 24.31
CA SER A 264 -3.90 -2.80 25.72
C SER A 264 -2.72 -2.37 26.61
N GLU A 265 -1.49 -2.56 26.14
CA GLU A 265 -0.25 -2.17 26.80
C GLU A 265 0.20 -0.74 26.45
N VAL A 266 -0.45 -0.09 25.49
CA VAL A 266 -0.08 1.24 24.98
C VAL A 266 -0.88 2.32 25.72
N ALA A 267 -0.24 3.02 26.64
CA ALA A 267 -0.88 3.95 27.58
C ALA A 267 -1.65 5.12 26.91
N TRP A 268 -1.28 5.53 25.70
CA TRP A 268 -1.92 6.66 25.00
C TRP A 268 -3.16 6.27 24.19
N VAL A 269 -3.46 4.97 24.11
CA VAL A 269 -4.54 4.43 23.28
C VAL A 269 -5.68 3.97 24.16
N ASP A 270 -6.89 4.42 23.84
CA ASP A 270 -8.10 3.82 24.40
C ASP A 270 -8.42 2.51 23.66
N HIS A 271 -7.97 1.42 24.24
CA HIS A 271 -8.13 0.08 23.67
C HIS A 271 -9.59 -0.41 23.56
N GLN A 272 -10.54 0.32 24.14
CA GLN A 272 -11.96 0.05 23.99
C GLN A 272 -12.56 0.78 22.77
N ARG A 273 -11.84 1.74 22.18
CA ARG A 273 -12.28 2.54 21.04
C ARG A 273 -11.28 2.43 19.87
N ILE A 274 -11.17 1.22 19.35
CA ILE A 274 -10.29 0.90 18.21
C ILE A 274 -11.12 0.64 16.97
N ALA A 275 -10.71 1.22 15.85
CA ALA A 275 -11.21 0.91 14.51
C ALA A 275 -10.05 0.51 13.59
N MET A 276 -10.37 -0.11 12.47
CA MET A 276 -9.42 -0.32 11.38
C MET A 276 -9.95 0.25 10.07
N VAL A 277 -9.08 0.96 9.36
CA VAL A 277 -9.32 1.42 7.98
C VAL A 277 -8.34 0.69 7.07
N GLY A 278 -8.88 -0.08 6.14
CA GLY A 278 -8.09 -0.82 5.16
C GLY A 278 -8.37 -0.35 3.74
N PHE A 279 -7.30 0.05 3.03
CA PHE A 279 -7.35 0.37 1.62
C PHE A 279 -6.91 -0.85 0.80
N ARG A 280 -7.61 -1.17 -0.28
CA ARG A 280 -7.28 -2.27 -1.18
C ARG A 280 -7.18 -3.61 -0.42
N LEU A 281 -6.04 -4.32 -0.48
CA LEU A 281 -5.87 -5.59 0.22
C LEU A 281 -5.97 -5.46 1.75
N ALA A 282 -5.60 -4.33 2.33
CA ALA A 282 -5.82 -4.11 3.76
C ALA A 282 -7.30 -3.99 4.13
N GLY A 283 -8.19 -3.67 3.19
CA GLY A 283 -9.63 -3.78 3.39
C GLY A 283 -10.09 -5.23 3.60
N ASN A 284 -9.44 -6.20 2.94
CA ASN A 284 -9.63 -7.63 3.21
C ASN A 284 -9.19 -7.98 4.65
N VAL A 285 -8.03 -7.43 5.08
CA VAL A 285 -7.53 -7.60 6.46
C VAL A 285 -8.51 -7.02 7.49
N ALA A 286 -9.00 -5.79 7.26
CA ALA A 286 -9.95 -5.12 8.14
C ALA A 286 -11.26 -5.91 8.26
N ALA A 287 -11.79 -6.36 7.13
CA ALA A 287 -12.97 -7.21 7.09
C ALA A 287 -12.74 -8.52 7.86
N ARG A 288 -11.62 -9.22 7.62
CA ARG A 288 -11.28 -10.46 8.31
C ARG A 288 -11.20 -10.27 9.82
N LEU A 289 -10.56 -9.20 10.29
CA LEU A 289 -10.46 -8.88 11.73
C LEU A 289 -11.83 -8.62 12.35
N ALA A 290 -12.78 -8.03 11.63
CA ALA A 290 -14.15 -7.84 12.13
C ALA A 290 -14.87 -9.16 12.45
N PHE A 291 -14.46 -10.28 11.85
CA PHE A 291 -15.00 -11.61 12.16
C PHE A 291 -14.22 -12.32 13.25
N ILE A 292 -12.90 -12.22 13.27
CA ILE A 292 -12.07 -13.02 14.19
C ILE A 292 -11.78 -12.31 15.52
N GLU A 293 -11.89 -10.97 15.57
CA GLU A 293 -11.68 -10.14 16.77
C GLU A 293 -12.86 -9.20 17.06
N PRO A 294 -14.11 -9.71 17.09
CA PRO A 294 -15.30 -8.85 17.13
C PRO A 294 -15.44 -8.03 18.42
N PHE A 295 -14.74 -8.41 19.49
CA PHE A 295 -14.80 -7.71 20.78
C PHE A 295 -13.77 -6.59 20.93
N LYS A 296 -12.76 -6.54 20.04
CA LYS A 296 -11.68 -5.54 20.10
C LYS A 296 -11.88 -4.37 19.15
N LEU A 297 -12.77 -4.53 18.18
CA LEU A 297 -13.01 -3.50 17.15
C LEU A 297 -14.39 -2.89 17.31
N ARG A 298 -14.45 -1.57 17.39
CA ARG A 298 -15.71 -0.81 17.37
C ARG A 298 -16.31 -0.74 15.98
N THR A 299 -15.47 -0.66 14.95
CA THR A 299 -15.90 -0.63 13.55
C THR A 299 -14.72 -0.90 12.62
N VAL A 300 -15.01 -1.23 11.38
CA VAL A 300 -14.02 -1.28 10.30
C VAL A 300 -14.52 -0.52 9.06
N VAL A 301 -13.58 0.03 8.31
CA VAL A 301 -13.83 0.65 7.01
C VAL A 301 -12.96 -0.05 5.96
N CYS A 302 -13.61 -0.50 4.89
CA CYS A 302 -12.97 -1.20 3.77
C CYS A 302 -13.14 -0.36 2.50
N ILE A 303 -12.03 0.14 1.94
CA ILE A 303 -12.05 1.03 0.78
C ILE A 303 -11.41 0.34 -0.42
N GLY A 304 -12.20 0.13 -1.48
CA GLY A 304 -11.74 -0.55 -2.68
C GLY A 304 -11.23 -1.97 -2.40
N ALA A 305 -11.82 -2.66 -1.44
CA ALA A 305 -11.33 -3.92 -0.91
C ALA A 305 -11.66 -5.10 -1.82
N GLY A 306 -10.66 -5.74 -2.41
CA GLY A 306 -10.83 -7.05 -3.05
C GLY A 306 -11.04 -8.13 -1.98
N VAL A 307 -12.23 -8.74 -1.93
CA VAL A 307 -12.54 -9.72 -0.88
C VAL A 307 -12.98 -11.07 -1.41
N ASN A 308 -13.40 -11.16 -2.68
CA ASN A 308 -13.82 -12.40 -3.29
C ASN A 308 -13.55 -12.46 -4.80
N GLN A 309 -14.24 -11.61 -5.60
CA GLN A 309 -14.30 -11.75 -7.05
C GLN A 309 -12.93 -11.69 -7.72
N VAL A 310 -12.09 -10.73 -7.36
CA VAL A 310 -10.74 -10.57 -7.93
C VAL A 310 -9.85 -11.81 -7.70
N PHE A 311 -10.11 -12.61 -6.68
CA PHE A 311 -9.34 -13.82 -6.36
C PHE A 311 -9.93 -15.11 -6.96
N THR A 312 -11.23 -15.13 -7.24
CA THR A 312 -11.93 -16.36 -7.66
C THR A 312 -12.37 -16.33 -9.12
N ASN A 313 -12.55 -15.14 -9.71
CA ASN A 313 -12.91 -14.98 -11.10
C ASN A 313 -11.66 -14.87 -11.98
N GLN A 314 -11.50 -15.78 -12.94
CA GLN A 314 -10.32 -15.85 -13.81
C GLN A 314 -10.18 -14.61 -14.70
N GLU A 315 -11.28 -14.12 -15.28
CA GLU A 315 -11.27 -12.96 -16.17
C GLU A 315 -10.89 -11.69 -15.41
N MET A 316 -11.41 -11.50 -14.18
CA MET A 316 -11.06 -10.36 -13.35
C MET A 316 -9.59 -10.40 -12.92
N PHE A 317 -9.09 -11.58 -12.54
CA PHE A 317 -7.68 -11.72 -12.20
C PHE A 317 -6.77 -11.47 -13.42
N ALA A 318 -7.19 -11.89 -14.62
CA ALA A 318 -6.46 -11.65 -15.86
C ALA A 318 -6.36 -10.16 -16.23
N ARG A 319 -7.33 -9.33 -15.81
CA ARG A 319 -7.30 -7.86 -15.97
C ARG A 319 -6.30 -7.16 -15.05
N CYS A 320 -5.76 -7.84 -14.02
CA CYS A 320 -4.78 -7.23 -13.13
C CYS A 320 -3.54 -6.79 -13.91
N PRO A 321 -3.14 -5.52 -13.83
CA PRO A 321 -1.93 -5.02 -14.47
C PRO A 321 -0.69 -5.82 -14.11
N ARG A 322 0.29 -5.87 -14.99
CA ARG A 322 1.53 -6.60 -14.78
C ARG A 322 2.20 -6.22 -13.46
N MET A 323 2.34 -4.91 -13.19
CA MET A 323 2.90 -4.42 -11.91
C MET A 323 2.20 -5.02 -10.68
N MET A 324 0.87 -5.10 -10.70
CA MET A 324 0.11 -5.67 -9.58
C MET A 324 0.35 -7.17 -9.42
N ARG A 325 0.46 -7.90 -10.54
CA ARG A 325 0.77 -9.34 -10.54
C ARG A 325 2.16 -9.60 -10.01
N ASP A 326 3.15 -8.83 -10.48
CA ASP A 326 4.54 -8.90 -10.02
C ASP A 326 4.64 -8.56 -8.53
N GLY A 327 3.94 -7.51 -8.10
CA GLY A 327 3.84 -7.14 -6.69
C GLY A 327 3.23 -8.26 -5.84
N LEU A 328 2.11 -8.83 -6.27
CA LEU A 328 1.44 -9.90 -5.54
C LEU A 328 2.33 -11.16 -5.47
N ALA A 329 2.96 -11.55 -6.57
CA ALA A 329 3.92 -12.66 -6.59
C ALA A 329 5.09 -12.42 -5.65
N ASN A 330 5.65 -11.20 -5.64
CA ASN A 330 6.73 -10.78 -4.75
C ASN A 330 6.32 -10.90 -3.27
N ARG A 331 5.08 -10.48 -2.88
CA ARG A 331 4.57 -10.61 -1.51
C ARG A 331 4.35 -12.05 -1.08
N LEU A 332 4.00 -12.92 -2.03
CA LEU A 332 3.79 -14.36 -1.82
C LEU A 332 5.09 -15.18 -1.84
N GLY A 333 6.21 -14.60 -2.26
CA GLY A 333 7.41 -15.36 -2.59
C GLY A 333 7.20 -16.35 -3.75
N ALA A 334 6.31 -15.98 -4.70
CA ALA A 334 5.95 -16.78 -5.87
C ALA A 334 6.61 -16.23 -7.13
N ASP A 335 6.59 -17.03 -8.21
CA ASP A 335 7.04 -16.60 -9.52
C ASP A 335 5.88 -15.98 -10.32
N ALA A 336 6.02 -14.71 -10.70
CA ALA A 336 5.04 -13.99 -11.50
C ALA A 336 4.88 -14.59 -12.92
N ALA A 337 5.91 -15.30 -13.43
CA ALA A 337 5.85 -15.99 -14.71
C ALA A 337 4.87 -17.18 -14.70
N GLN A 338 4.64 -17.76 -13.52
CA GLN A 338 3.73 -18.90 -13.34
C GLN A 338 2.32 -18.39 -13.02
N TRP A 339 1.72 -17.69 -13.97
CA TRP A 339 0.44 -17.03 -13.84
C TRP A 339 -0.70 -17.87 -13.24
N GLU A 340 -0.90 -19.10 -13.75
CA GLU A 340 -1.95 -19.98 -13.25
C GLU A 340 -1.67 -20.46 -11.82
N SER A 341 -0.41 -20.70 -11.48
CA SER A 341 0.00 -21.02 -10.11
C SER A 341 -0.23 -19.83 -9.18
N LEU A 342 0.10 -18.61 -9.62
CA LEU A 342 -0.14 -17.38 -8.86
C LEU A 342 -1.63 -17.19 -8.60
N ARG A 343 -2.46 -17.31 -9.63
CA ARG A 343 -3.92 -17.21 -9.54
C ARG A 343 -4.46 -18.22 -8.52
N THR A 344 -4.04 -19.46 -8.61
CA THR A 344 -4.47 -20.52 -7.67
C THR A 344 -4.06 -20.19 -6.23
N LYS A 345 -2.84 -19.71 -6.02
CA LYS A 345 -2.37 -19.27 -4.70
C LYS A 345 -3.17 -18.07 -4.15
N CYS A 346 -3.72 -17.22 -4.99
CA CYS A 346 -4.49 -16.06 -4.55
C CYS A 346 -5.93 -16.39 -4.13
N GLN A 347 -6.48 -17.54 -4.55
CA GLN A 347 -7.84 -17.94 -4.18
C GLN A 347 -8.05 -18.04 -2.67
N VAL A 348 -7.01 -18.36 -1.91
CA VAL A 348 -7.04 -18.44 -0.44
C VAL A 348 -7.36 -17.11 0.25
N PHE A 349 -7.21 -15.97 -0.46
CA PHE A 349 -7.55 -14.65 0.08
C PHE A 349 -9.03 -14.30 -0.02
N SER A 350 -9.82 -15.10 -0.75
CA SER A 350 -11.27 -14.92 -0.79
C SER A 350 -11.89 -15.16 0.59
N LEU A 351 -12.48 -14.13 1.17
CA LEU A 351 -13.19 -14.24 2.45
C LEU A 351 -14.44 -15.12 2.34
N LYS A 352 -14.99 -15.27 1.12
CA LYS A 352 -16.08 -16.22 0.86
C LYS A 352 -15.57 -17.66 0.92
N THR A 353 -14.43 -17.95 0.29
CA THR A 353 -13.79 -19.28 0.36
C THR A 353 -13.37 -19.63 1.78
N GLN A 354 -12.97 -18.64 2.59
CA GLN A 354 -12.68 -18.81 4.02
C GLN A 354 -13.93 -18.99 4.89
N GLY A 355 -15.15 -18.92 4.31
CA GLY A 355 -16.43 -19.05 5.03
C GLY A 355 -16.84 -17.80 5.82
N LEU A 356 -16.07 -16.72 5.80
CA LEU A 356 -16.34 -15.52 6.59
C LEU A 356 -17.53 -14.72 6.04
N LEU A 357 -17.63 -14.53 4.72
CA LEU A 357 -18.77 -13.84 4.10
C LEU A 357 -20.07 -14.66 4.13
N GLY A 358 -20.04 -15.91 4.56
CA GLY A 358 -21.23 -16.74 4.82
C GLY A 358 -21.83 -16.55 6.21
N THR A 359 -21.18 -15.81 7.09
CA THR A 359 -21.59 -15.52 8.46
C THR A 359 -21.83 -14.02 8.66
N ARG A 360 -22.32 -13.62 9.85
CA ARG A 360 -22.50 -12.21 10.19
C ARG A 360 -21.70 -11.83 11.43
N THR A 361 -20.88 -10.79 11.29
CA THR A 361 -20.21 -10.16 12.42
C THR A 361 -21.10 -9.13 13.12
N SER A 362 -20.85 -8.91 14.43
CA SER A 362 -21.46 -7.81 15.18
C SER A 362 -20.75 -6.47 14.95
N VAL A 363 -19.51 -6.48 14.43
CA VAL A 363 -18.74 -5.27 14.16
C VAL A 363 -19.37 -4.51 12.98
N PRO A 364 -19.68 -3.21 13.13
CA PRO A 364 -20.14 -2.38 12.03
C PRO A 364 -19.10 -2.29 10.90
N ILE A 365 -19.52 -2.52 9.66
CA ILE A 365 -18.64 -2.47 8.47
C ILE A 365 -19.12 -1.37 7.53
N LEU A 366 -18.26 -0.39 7.24
CA LEU A 366 -18.44 0.50 6.11
C LEU A 366 -17.62 -0.04 4.93
N SER A 367 -18.29 -0.36 3.83
CA SER A 367 -17.64 -0.79 2.60
C SER A 367 -17.83 0.25 1.51
N ILE A 368 -16.73 0.80 1.01
CA ILE A 368 -16.70 1.86 -0.01
C ILE A 368 -16.03 1.32 -1.27
N GLY A 369 -16.66 1.55 -2.42
CA GLY A 369 -16.12 1.17 -3.72
C GLY A 369 -16.60 2.07 -4.84
N HIS A 370 -16.13 1.79 -6.05
CA HIS A 370 -16.51 2.49 -7.27
C HIS A 370 -16.97 1.50 -8.33
N LYS A 371 -18.04 1.81 -9.09
CA LYS A 371 -18.61 0.89 -10.08
C LYS A 371 -17.63 0.40 -11.14
N LYS A 372 -16.67 1.23 -11.51
CA LYS A 372 -15.65 0.88 -12.52
C LYS A 372 -14.43 0.18 -11.93
N ASP A 373 -14.40 -0.06 -10.62
CA ASP A 373 -13.27 -0.71 -9.95
C ASP A 373 -13.39 -2.23 -10.06
N PHE A 374 -12.58 -2.85 -10.92
CA PHE A 374 -12.60 -4.30 -11.10
C PHE A 374 -11.96 -5.08 -9.93
N ILE A 375 -11.08 -4.45 -9.12
CA ILE A 375 -10.49 -5.09 -7.94
C ILE A 375 -11.55 -5.26 -6.86
N CYS A 376 -12.43 -4.27 -6.72
CA CYS A 376 -13.51 -4.25 -5.75
C CYS A 376 -14.84 -3.97 -6.46
N PRO A 377 -15.40 -4.95 -7.17
CA PRO A 377 -16.66 -4.76 -7.86
C PRO A 377 -17.81 -4.50 -6.87
N GLU A 378 -18.86 -3.84 -7.32
CA GLU A 378 -20.03 -3.50 -6.50
C GLU A 378 -20.56 -4.69 -5.70
N GLN A 379 -20.50 -5.90 -6.28
CA GLN A 379 -20.93 -7.13 -5.62
C GLN A 379 -20.12 -7.41 -4.34
N ASP A 380 -18.80 -7.20 -4.37
CA ASP A 380 -17.93 -7.38 -3.20
C ASP A 380 -18.20 -6.31 -2.13
N VAL A 381 -18.44 -5.05 -2.56
CA VAL A 381 -18.82 -3.94 -1.64
C VAL A 381 -20.10 -4.28 -0.89
N ARG A 382 -21.14 -4.74 -1.61
CA ARG A 382 -22.42 -5.10 -1.02
C ARG A 382 -22.34 -6.37 -0.16
N ALA A 383 -21.55 -7.36 -0.58
CA ALA A 383 -21.32 -8.58 0.18
C ALA A 383 -20.70 -8.30 1.55
N LEU A 384 -19.68 -7.42 1.60
CA LEU A 384 -19.08 -6.99 2.87
C LEU A 384 -20.06 -6.30 3.80
N ALA A 385 -20.83 -5.34 3.29
CA ALA A 385 -21.83 -4.65 4.10
C ALA A 385 -22.89 -5.62 4.64
N SER A 386 -23.35 -6.55 3.81
CA SER A 386 -24.35 -7.56 4.20
C SER A 386 -23.85 -8.58 5.21
N ALA A 387 -22.54 -8.78 5.29
CA ALA A 387 -21.89 -9.66 6.24
C ALA A 387 -21.72 -9.04 7.65
N SER A 388 -22.15 -7.80 7.84
CA SER A 388 -22.27 -7.15 9.15
C SER A 388 -23.73 -6.95 9.52
N ARG A 389 -24.04 -7.04 10.85
CA ARG A 389 -25.38 -6.69 11.35
C ARG A 389 -25.69 -5.20 11.17
N ASN A 390 -24.68 -4.35 11.19
CA ASN A 390 -24.74 -2.89 11.05
C ASN A 390 -23.84 -2.43 9.91
N GLY A 391 -23.93 -3.05 8.74
CA GLY A 391 -23.11 -2.72 7.58
C GLY A 391 -23.72 -1.63 6.70
N LYS A 392 -22.84 -0.81 6.09
CA LYS A 392 -23.23 0.19 5.08
C LYS A 392 -22.36 0.01 3.83
N ALA A 393 -22.98 -0.09 2.67
CA ALA A 393 -22.31 -0.07 1.37
C ALA A 393 -22.44 1.32 0.74
N VAL A 394 -21.35 1.86 0.23
CA VAL A 394 -21.31 3.11 -0.54
C VAL A 394 -20.59 2.82 -1.85
N VAL A 395 -21.30 2.97 -2.97
CA VAL A 395 -20.75 2.72 -4.31
C VAL A 395 -20.85 4.00 -5.11
N PHE A 396 -19.71 4.55 -5.47
CA PHE A 396 -19.62 5.75 -6.29
C PHE A 396 -19.65 5.40 -7.79
N ASP A 397 -20.18 6.32 -8.60
CA ASP A 397 -20.29 6.18 -10.06
C ASP A 397 -19.78 7.43 -10.80
N LYS A 398 -19.42 8.47 -10.05
CA LYS A 398 -19.06 9.77 -10.60
C LYS A 398 -17.59 9.83 -11.02
N GLN A 399 -17.28 10.63 -12.02
CA GLN A 399 -15.95 11.09 -12.37
C GLN A 399 -15.95 12.62 -12.39
N PRO A 400 -14.85 13.30 -12.07
CA PRO A 400 -13.48 12.78 -11.87
C PRO A 400 -13.26 12.14 -10.48
N LEU A 401 -12.23 11.29 -10.39
CA LEU A 401 -11.88 10.54 -9.18
C LEU A 401 -11.59 11.44 -7.96
N LEU A 402 -11.10 12.67 -8.14
CA LEU A 402 -10.83 13.60 -7.04
C LEU A 402 -12.09 13.97 -6.26
N GLU A 403 -13.23 14.19 -6.94
CA GLU A 403 -14.50 14.46 -6.27
C GLU A 403 -14.98 13.26 -5.46
N VAL A 404 -14.80 12.03 -6.02
CA VAL A 404 -15.12 10.79 -5.33
C VAL A 404 -14.26 10.59 -4.09
N TYR A 405 -12.99 10.99 -4.13
CA TYR A 405 -12.09 10.90 -2.97
C TYR A 405 -12.60 11.72 -1.78
N ASP A 406 -12.97 12.96 -1.99
CA ASP A 406 -13.44 13.83 -0.91
C ASP A 406 -14.77 13.34 -0.33
N GLU A 407 -15.71 12.89 -1.19
CA GLU A 407 -16.97 12.28 -0.74
C GLU A 407 -16.72 10.98 0.05
N ALA A 408 -15.81 10.10 -0.43
CA ALA A 408 -15.47 8.86 0.24
C ALA A 408 -14.79 9.09 1.60
N LEU A 409 -13.89 10.07 1.68
CA LEU A 409 -13.25 10.47 2.92
C LEU A 409 -14.26 11.04 3.93
N LYS A 410 -15.19 11.86 3.48
CA LYS A 410 -16.26 12.39 4.32
C LYS A 410 -17.12 11.27 4.91
N GLU A 411 -17.60 10.36 4.07
CA GLU A 411 -18.37 9.19 4.52
C GLU A 411 -17.61 8.37 5.57
N MET A 412 -16.31 8.16 5.36
CA MET A 412 -15.45 7.43 6.29
C MET A 412 -15.28 8.18 7.61
N VAL A 413 -15.00 9.50 7.58
CA VAL A 413 -14.83 10.32 8.79
C VAL A 413 -16.11 10.35 9.61
N ASP A 414 -17.26 10.58 8.98
CA ASP A 414 -18.57 10.60 9.64
C ASP A 414 -18.87 9.23 10.29
N TRP A 415 -18.53 8.14 9.61
CA TRP A 415 -18.64 6.79 10.15
C TRP A 415 -17.74 6.55 11.36
N LEU A 416 -16.47 6.92 11.26
CA LEU A 416 -15.51 6.77 12.36
C LEU A 416 -15.92 7.59 13.58
N LYS A 417 -16.34 8.83 13.40
CA LYS A 417 -16.86 9.68 14.50
C LYS A 417 -18.04 9.05 15.21
N LYS A 418 -18.99 8.55 14.45
CA LYS A 418 -20.18 7.87 15.00
C LYS A 418 -19.81 6.68 15.91
N HIS A 419 -18.75 5.96 15.62
CA HIS A 419 -18.41 4.71 16.34
C HIS A 419 -17.28 4.86 17.36
N LEU A 420 -16.47 5.93 17.28
CA LEU A 420 -15.33 6.16 18.15
C LEU A 420 -15.49 7.34 19.10
N CYS A 421 -16.31 8.34 18.76
CA CYS A 421 -16.40 9.59 19.53
C CYS A 421 -17.71 9.74 20.33
N THR A 422 -18.60 8.75 20.23
CA THR A 422 -19.86 8.67 21.01
C THR A 422 -19.72 7.84 22.26
#